data_abd6744e1a34333b99951b872ccf5f8c
#
_entry.id   abd6744e1a34333b99951b872ccf5f8c
#
_cell.length_a   1.000
_cell.length_b   1.000
_cell.length_c   1.000
_cell.angle_alpha   90.00
_cell.angle_beta   90.00
_cell.angle_gamma   90.00
#
_symmetry.space_group_name_H-M   'P 1'
#
loop_
_entity.id
_entity.type
_entity.pdbx_description
1 polymer ?
#
loop_
_entity_poly.entity_id
_entity_poly.type
_entity_poly.pdbx_seq_one_letter_code
_entity_poly.pdbx_strand_id
1 'polypeptide(L)'
;MTSVGVRRSRRLGRGGIRRVVPLAAVATAGALLLSACGSGSDSGGNAKSLTFWISTVPGQDAGWKKMVAQYKKEAGVTVNIVNIPYDGYPTKLHNAAQANSLPDLAAVPALDPIWANKLIDLSSIANNKSNKINANFVAKDSSGKVLSIPSDITASGLFINKSLFKKAGVSFPTSPRKTWTWTDFIKAADKVREKTGAKYSLTFDQSPSRLRAMVYELGGKYVHADSSGKFSVDAATRKAVKRFVGMNDDKTMPKSVWTSGADPSAMFQSGDVVAYWSGVWQVPAFAESIKKFDWASVPTPAEPVQASDVNSGGMMVGFNNNDAAATAAKKFMSWLYEPAHYQALCEASGFLPVESGLNPKYPFKSEAAQAAFKLYNESIPLYAPISGYFNTAQTQWVLKGKSLPEDPTKTELGKAINGQQSVDKALDNIVDVYNQQVGG
;
A
#
# COMPACT_ATOMS: atom_id res chain seq x y z
N MET A 1 -41.62 -7.31 -58.84
CA MET A 1 -42.97 -7.91 -58.83
C MET A 1 -43.43 -7.86 -57.38
N THR A 2 -44.41 -7.03 -57.21
CA THR A 2 -45.61 -7.01 -56.32
C THR A 2 -45.33 -7.01 -54.83
N SER A 3 -45.43 -5.91 -54.13
CA SER A 3 -46.50 -4.97 -53.82
C SER A 3 -47.39 -5.41 -52.62
N VAL A 4 -47.40 -4.50 -51.64
CA VAL A 4 -48.58 -3.86 -50.99
C VAL A 4 -49.28 -4.59 -49.86
N GLY A 5 -49.43 -3.83 -48.78
CA GLY A 5 -50.61 -3.84 -47.98
C GLY A 5 -50.58 -3.16 -46.61
N VAL A 6 -50.74 -1.84 -46.67
CA VAL A 6 -51.17 -0.98 -45.55
C VAL A 6 -52.60 -1.30 -45.14
N ARG A 7 -52.97 -1.29 -43.87
CA ARG A 7 -54.25 -0.73 -43.41
C ARG A 7 -54.27 -0.24 -41.96
N ARG A 8 -54.63 1.01 -41.88
CA ARG A 8 -55.13 1.76 -40.70
C ARG A 8 -56.59 1.39 -40.35
N SER A 9 -56.96 1.53 -39.09
CA SER A 9 -58.22 2.17 -38.66
C SER A 9 -58.25 2.21 -37.13
N ARG A 10 -58.27 3.35 -36.50
CA ARG A 10 -59.33 4.31 -36.18
C ARG A 10 -60.31 3.79 -35.12
N ARG A 11 -60.17 4.41 -33.96
CA ARG A 11 -61.05 5.35 -33.22
C ARG A 11 -62.13 4.75 -32.28
N LEU A 12 -62.14 5.39 -31.14
CA LEU A 12 -63.21 6.01 -30.32
C LEU A 12 -63.69 5.23 -29.08
N GLY A 13 -63.65 5.94 -27.97
CA GLY A 13 -64.73 5.98 -27.02
C GLY A 13 -64.39 6.49 -25.64
N ARG A 14 -64.79 7.65 -25.40
CA ARG A 14 -64.93 8.45 -24.17
C ARG A 14 -65.48 7.68 -22.96
N GLY A 15 -65.02 8.09 -21.76
CA GLY A 15 -65.72 7.83 -20.50
C GLY A 15 -64.85 8.22 -19.31
N GLY A 16 -65.02 9.45 -18.83
CA GLY A 16 -64.27 9.94 -17.67
C GLY A 16 -64.95 9.52 -16.37
N ILE A 17 -64.17 9.32 -15.33
CA ILE A 17 -64.53 9.62 -13.95
C ILE A 17 -63.27 10.08 -13.24
N ARG A 18 -63.23 11.34 -12.89
CA ARG A 18 -62.27 11.93 -11.99
C ARG A 18 -62.48 11.34 -10.59
N ARG A 19 -61.52 10.59 -10.06
CA ARG A 19 -61.36 10.39 -8.63
C ARG A 19 -60.09 11.05 -8.20
N VAL A 20 -60.25 12.13 -7.50
CA VAL A 20 -59.21 12.82 -6.74
C VAL A 20 -58.88 11.92 -5.57
N VAL A 21 -57.66 11.40 -5.52
CA VAL A 21 -57.08 10.77 -4.35
C VAL A 21 -56.04 11.73 -3.79
N PRO A 22 -56.17 12.16 -2.52
CA PRO A 22 -55.15 13.05 -1.94
C PRO A 22 -53.86 12.29 -1.78
N LEU A 23 -52.77 12.85 -2.30
CA LEU A 23 -51.41 12.45 -1.97
C LEU A 23 -51.15 12.73 -0.48
N ALA A 24 -51.23 11.70 0.34
CA ALA A 24 -50.62 11.74 1.66
C ALA A 24 -49.10 11.61 1.45
N ALA A 25 -48.39 12.71 1.54
CA ALA A 25 -46.93 12.74 1.65
C ALA A 25 -46.55 12.10 2.98
N VAL A 26 -46.15 10.84 2.94
CA VAL A 26 -45.41 10.22 4.05
C VAL A 26 -43.99 10.73 3.99
N ALA A 27 -43.75 11.81 4.71
CA ALA A 27 -42.40 12.23 5.07
C ALA A 27 -41.86 11.21 6.09
N THR A 28 -41.21 10.16 5.63
CA THR A 28 -40.32 9.37 6.48
C THR A 28 -39.08 10.23 6.76
N ALA A 29 -39.18 11.01 7.81
CA ALA A 29 -38.06 11.63 8.46
C ALA A 29 -37.19 10.50 8.99
N GLY A 30 -36.13 10.14 8.22
CA GLY A 30 -34.99 9.41 8.71
C GLY A 30 -34.30 10.27 9.76
N ALA A 31 -34.70 10.10 11.00
CA ALA A 31 -33.99 10.62 12.14
C ALA A 31 -32.64 9.88 12.24
N LEU A 32 -31.67 10.35 11.50
CA LEU A 32 -30.28 10.16 11.87
C LEU A 32 -30.12 10.79 13.24
N LEU A 33 -30.02 9.97 14.24
CA LEU A 33 -29.59 10.34 15.57
C LEU A 33 -28.17 10.93 15.47
N LEU A 34 -28.11 12.21 15.14
CA LEU A 34 -27.05 13.09 15.57
C LEU A 34 -27.17 13.15 17.10
N SER A 35 -26.54 12.20 17.78
CA SER A 35 -26.19 12.39 19.18
C SER A 35 -25.25 13.58 19.21
N ALA A 36 -25.82 14.76 19.29
CA ALA A 36 -25.12 15.95 19.71
C ALA A 36 -24.50 15.61 21.07
N CYS A 37 -23.20 15.34 21.06
CA CYS A 37 -22.40 15.39 22.27
C CYS A 37 -22.52 16.84 22.78
N GLY A 38 -23.27 16.98 23.86
CA GLY A 38 -23.30 18.21 24.61
C GLY A 38 -21.89 18.65 24.91
N SER A 39 -21.56 19.89 24.56
CA SER A 39 -20.40 20.62 25.00
C SER A 39 -20.46 20.80 26.51
N GLY A 40 -20.09 19.75 27.25
CA GLY A 40 -19.59 19.86 28.59
C GLY A 40 -18.11 20.23 28.49
N SER A 41 -17.77 21.44 28.81
CA SER A 41 -16.38 21.86 29.10
C SER A 41 -15.89 21.13 30.34
N ASP A 42 -15.48 19.88 30.16
CA ASP A 42 -14.74 19.12 31.17
C ASP A 42 -13.23 19.39 30.92
N SER A 43 -12.76 20.48 31.47
CA SER A 43 -11.34 20.80 31.58
C SER A 43 -10.69 19.75 32.49
N GLY A 44 -10.09 18.69 31.88
CA GLY A 44 -9.28 17.70 32.58
C GLY A 44 -9.68 16.23 32.40
N GLY A 45 -10.75 15.89 31.67
CA GLY A 45 -11.18 14.51 31.42
C GLY A 45 -10.36 13.82 30.33
N ASN A 46 -9.82 12.61 30.61
CA ASN A 46 -9.28 11.75 29.58
C ASN A 46 -10.40 11.32 28.60
N ALA A 47 -10.16 11.40 27.29
CA ALA A 47 -11.10 10.87 26.31
C ALA A 47 -11.28 9.36 26.54
N LYS A 48 -12.54 8.91 26.64
CA LYS A 48 -12.90 7.50 26.86
C LYS A 48 -13.01 6.71 25.56
N SER A 49 -13.01 7.40 24.44
CA SER A 49 -13.13 6.81 23.09
C SER A 49 -12.26 7.57 22.10
N LEU A 50 -11.62 6.83 21.20
CA LEU A 50 -10.82 7.33 20.09
C LEU A 50 -11.29 6.73 18.76
N THR A 51 -11.15 7.47 17.67
CA THR A 51 -11.33 6.98 16.29
C THR A 51 -9.96 6.68 15.69
N PHE A 52 -9.80 5.52 15.06
CA PHE A 52 -8.56 5.09 14.44
C PHE A 52 -8.80 4.62 13.01
N TRP A 53 -8.26 5.35 12.03
CA TRP A 53 -8.35 4.99 10.62
C TRP A 53 -7.14 4.18 10.19
N ILE A 54 -7.40 3.03 9.56
CA ILE A 54 -6.37 2.14 9.02
C ILE A 54 -6.71 1.74 7.59
N SER A 55 -5.72 1.27 6.85
CA SER A 55 -5.92 0.54 5.61
C SER A 55 -5.14 -0.77 5.69
N THR A 56 -5.84 -1.90 5.61
CA THR A 56 -5.23 -3.22 5.72
C THR A 56 -5.74 -4.15 4.63
N VAL A 57 -4.90 -5.07 4.20
CA VAL A 57 -5.31 -6.21 3.37
C VAL A 57 -5.86 -7.35 4.26
N PRO A 58 -6.61 -8.30 3.68
CA PRO A 58 -7.11 -9.46 4.43
C PRO A 58 -6.01 -10.14 5.26
N GLY A 59 -6.31 -10.44 6.51
CA GLY A 59 -5.39 -11.08 7.46
C GLY A 59 -4.52 -10.12 8.30
N GLN A 60 -4.36 -8.87 7.89
CA GLN A 60 -3.55 -7.90 8.65
C GLN A 60 -4.32 -7.15 9.75
N ASP A 61 -5.63 -7.07 9.66
CA ASP A 61 -6.47 -6.35 10.62
C ASP A 61 -6.61 -7.04 11.98
N ALA A 62 -6.27 -8.35 12.05
CA ALA A 62 -6.35 -9.15 13.26
C ALA A 62 -5.50 -8.60 14.41
N GLY A 63 -4.27 -8.14 14.12
CA GLY A 63 -3.38 -7.55 15.12
C GLY A 63 -3.93 -6.24 15.67
N TRP A 64 -4.44 -5.36 14.81
CA TRP A 64 -5.06 -4.11 15.24
C TRP A 64 -6.26 -4.36 16.14
N LYS A 65 -7.17 -5.28 15.77
CA LYS A 65 -8.32 -5.67 16.58
C LYS A 65 -7.89 -6.24 17.93
N LYS A 66 -6.85 -7.07 17.96
CA LYS A 66 -6.28 -7.62 19.19
C LYS A 66 -5.76 -6.51 20.11
N MET A 67 -4.98 -5.57 19.58
CA MET A 67 -4.37 -4.49 20.36
C MET A 67 -5.41 -3.53 20.93
N VAL A 68 -6.39 -3.08 20.16
CA VAL A 68 -7.43 -2.18 20.69
C VAL A 68 -8.32 -2.86 21.73
N ALA A 69 -8.58 -4.17 21.58
CA ALA A 69 -9.31 -4.94 22.59
C ALA A 69 -8.51 -5.09 23.89
N GLN A 70 -7.20 -5.30 23.81
CA GLN A 70 -6.31 -5.37 24.95
C GLN A 70 -6.20 -4.02 25.66
N TYR A 71 -5.96 -2.94 24.91
CA TYR A 71 -5.89 -1.58 25.47
C TYR A 71 -7.18 -1.17 26.20
N LYS A 72 -8.34 -1.54 25.64
CA LYS A 72 -9.62 -1.32 26.32
C LYS A 72 -9.69 -2.01 27.70
N LYS A 73 -9.17 -3.22 27.82
CA LYS A 73 -9.15 -3.96 29.11
C LYS A 73 -8.19 -3.31 30.10
N GLU A 74 -7.04 -2.83 29.65
CA GLU A 74 -5.97 -2.32 30.50
C GLU A 74 -6.18 -0.85 30.87
N ALA A 75 -6.58 -0.01 29.91
CA ALA A 75 -6.68 1.44 30.07
C ALA A 75 -8.12 1.97 30.17
N GLY A 76 -9.13 1.14 29.93
CA GLY A 76 -10.54 1.55 29.94
C GLY A 76 -10.95 2.45 28.77
N VAL A 77 -10.07 2.65 27.76
CA VAL A 77 -10.31 3.51 26.59
C VAL A 77 -10.72 2.65 25.40
N THR A 78 -11.81 3.00 24.73
CA THR A 78 -12.25 2.33 23.51
C THR A 78 -11.57 2.97 22.30
N VAL A 79 -10.90 2.18 21.46
CA VAL A 79 -10.34 2.64 20.19
C VAL A 79 -11.15 2.01 19.04
N ASN A 80 -11.91 2.86 18.32
CA ASN A 80 -12.81 2.43 17.25
C ASN A 80 -12.06 2.42 15.92
N ILE A 81 -11.81 1.23 15.37
CA ILE A 81 -11.14 1.06 14.10
C ILE A 81 -12.12 1.30 12.94
N VAL A 82 -11.70 2.12 11.98
CA VAL A 82 -12.34 2.28 10.67
C VAL A 82 -11.36 1.82 9.61
N ASN A 83 -11.63 0.69 8.96
CA ASN A 83 -10.82 0.21 7.85
C ASN A 83 -11.28 0.86 6.55
N ILE A 84 -10.35 1.49 5.83
CA ILE A 84 -10.59 2.25 4.60
C ILE A 84 -9.81 1.58 3.48
N PRO A 85 -10.41 1.35 2.30
CA PRO A 85 -9.67 0.86 1.14
C PRO A 85 -8.45 1.75 0.84
N TYR A 86 -7.32 1.13 0.49
CA TYR A 86 -6.07 1.84 0.24
C TYR A 86 -6.22 2.88 -0.88
N ASP A 87 -6.84 2.47 -1.98
CA ASP A 87 -7.22 3.38 -3.06
C ASP A 87 -8.29 4.36 -2.55
N GLY A 88 -7.98 5.66 -2.59
CA GLY A 88 -8.83 6.73 -2.08
C GLY A 88 -8.63 7.09 -0.60
N TYR A 89 -7.79 6.38 0.16
CA TYR A 89 -7.51 6.73 1.55
C TYR A 89 -6.87 8.12 1.70
N PRO A 90 -5.84 8.50 0.91
CA PRO A 90 -5.31 9.86 0.94
C PRO A 90 -6.37 10.92 0.66
N THR A 91 -7.22 10.71 -0.34
CA THR A 91 -8.33 11.63 -0.67
C THR A 91 -9.32 11.77 0.48
N LYS A 92 -9.66 10.66 1.15
CA LYS A 92 -10.56 10.69 2.31
C LYS A 92 -9.97 11.49 3.48
N LEU A 93 -8.67 11.34 3.76
CA LEU A 93 -7.96 12.13 4.78
C LEU A 93 -7.91 13.61 4.41
N HIS A 94 -7.62 13.92 3.15
CA HIS A 94 -7.61 15.28 2.63
C HIS A 94 -8.98 15.97 2.84
N ASN A 95 -10.06 15.31 2.44
CA ASN A 95 -11.42 15.82 2.61
C ASN A 95 -11.80 15.97 4.10
N ALA A 96 -11.39 15.01 4.95
CA ALA A 96 -11.62 15.10 6.39
C ALA A 96 -10.86 16.28 7.03
N ALA A 97 -9.65 16.59 6.54
CA ALA A 97 -8.90 17.74 6.98
C ALA A 97 -9.60 19.06 6.64
N GLN A 98 -10.14 19.16 5.41
CA GLN A 98 -10.94 20.34 4.98
C GLN A 98 -12.21 20.49 5.79
N ALA A 99 -12.87 19.39 6.14
CA ALA A 99 -14.10 19.36 6.93
C ALA A 99 -13.87 19.44 8.45
N ASN A 100 -12.62 19.60 8.93
CA ASN A 100 -12.25 19.52 10.34
C ASN A 100 -12.81 18.27 11.07
N SER A 101 -12.79 17.14 10.38
CA SER A 101 -13.31 15.83 10.86
C SER A 101 -12.28 14.71 10.78
N LEU A 102 -11.00 15.06 10.98
CA LEU A 102 -9.91 14.07 11.07
C LEU A 102 -10.16 13.09 12.22
N PRO A 103 -9.76 11.80 12.06
CA PRO A 103 -9.79 10.87 13.19
C PRO A 103 -8.80 11.29 14.29
N ASP A 104 -8.85 10.65 15.46
CA ASP A 104 -7.88 10.91 16.53
C ASP A 104 -6.53 10.25 16.22
N LEU A 105 -6.56 9.11 15.53
CA LEU A 105 -5.42 8.32 15.10
C LEU A 105 -5.58 7.86 13.66
N ALA A 106 -4.48 7.73 12.95
CA ALA A 106 -4.46 7.09 11.64
C ALA A 106 -3.14 6.36 11.38
N ALA A 107 -3.23 5.24 10.63
CA ALA A 107 -2.09 4.66 9.93
C ALA A 107 -2.18 5.11 8.47
N VAL A 108 -1.42 6.14 8.10
CA VAL A 108 -1.53 6.80 6.79
C VAL A 108 -0.46 6.29 5.82
N PRO A 109 -0.76 6.22 4.50
CA PRO A 109 0.22 5.79 3.51
C PRO A 109 1.32 6.82 3.24
N ALA A 110 1.03 8.11 3.47
CA ALA A 110 1.96 9.23 3.36
C ALA A 110 1.44 10.41 4.20
N LEU A 111 2.35 11.30 4.59
CA LEU A 111 1.98 12.59 5.17
C LEU A 111 1.41 13.51 4.08
N ASP A 112 0.55 14.47 4.47
CA ASP A 112 0.01 15.49 3.56
C ASP A 112 0.11 16.86 4.25
N PRO A 113 0.60 17.91 3.57
CA PRO A 113 0.74 19.26 4.12
C PRO A 113 -0.57 19.85 4.69
N ILE A 114 -1.72 19.47 4.15
CA ILE A 114 -3.03 20.02 4.55
C ILE A 114 -3.37 19.74 6.03
N TRP A 115 -2.81 18.66 6.58
CA TRP A 115 -3.05 18.26 7.97
C TRP A 115 -1.77 18.06 8.79
N ALA A 116 -0.58 18.27 8.21
CA ALA A 116 0.70 18.07 8.91
C ALA A 116 0.84 18.97 10.16
N ASN A 117 0.28 20.17 10.13
CA ASN A 117 0.27 21.10 11.26
C ASN A 117 -0.67 20.67 12.41
N LYS A 118 -1.58 19.72 12.16
CA LYS A 118 -2.50 19.16 13.17
C LYS A 118 -1.93 17.92 13.88
N LEU A 119 -0.70 17.53 13.55
CA LEU A 119 -0.10 16.33 14.13
C LEU A 119 0.41 16.59 15.56
N ILE A 120 0.16 15.62 16.45
CA ILE A 120 0.74 15.62 17.80
C ILE A 120 2.23 15.28 17.74
N ASP A 121 2.97 15.66 18.77
CA ASP A 121 4.38 15.32 18.89
C ASP A 121 4.57 13.91 19.47
N LEU A 122 5.21 13.04 18.69
CA LEU A 122 5.51 11.64 19.05
C LEU A 122 6.96 11.43 19.49
N SER A 123 7.74 12.50 19.73
CA SER A 123 9.17 12.43 20.07
C SER A 123 9.44 11.58 21.32
N SER A 124 8.56 11.65 22.33
CA SER A 124 8.70 10.85 23.56
C SER A 124 8.59 9.33 23.32
N ILE A 125 7.89 8.91 22.26
CA ILE A 125 7.73 7.50 21.86
C ILE A 125 8.91 7.06 21.01
N ALA A 126 9.22 7.83 19.97
CA ALA A 126 10.27 7.49 19.00
C ALA A 126 11.68 7.50 19.64
N ASN A 127 11.92 8.39 20.60
CA ASN A 127 13.21 8.54 21.29
C ASN A 127 13.30 7.67 22.54
N ASN A 128 12.26 6.90 22.90
CA ASN A 128 12.33 5.96 24.00
C ASN A 128 13.31 4.83 23.68
N LYS A 129 14.40 4.75 24.43
CA LYS A 129 15.46 3.76 24.22
C LYS A 129 14.99 2.30 24.33
N SER A 130 13.92 2.05 25.05
CA SER A 130 13.33 0.71 25.19
C SER A 130 12.66 0.23 23.91
N ASN A 131 12.07 1.15 23.12
CA ASN A 131 11.34 0.80 21.91
C ASN A 131 12.27 0.51 20.71
N LYS A 132 13.52 1.03 20.73
CA LYS A 132 14.53 0.80 19.66
C LYS A 132 13.99 1.00 18.23
N ILE A 133 13.13 2.00 18.05
CA ILE A 133 12.52 2.30 16.76
C ILE A 133 13.60 2.72 15.77
N ASN A 134 13.55 2.17 14.56
CA ASN A 134 14.48 2.51 13.49
C ASN A 134 14.28 3.96 13.03
N ALA A 135 15.23 4.83 13.35
CA ALA A 135 15.16 6.27 13.08
C ALA A 135 15.06 6.63 11.60
N ASN A 136 15.46 5.73 10.68
CA ASN A 136 15.41 5.97 9.24
C ASN A 136 13.98 6.06 8.70
N PHE A 137 12.99 5.54 9.43
CA PHE A 137 11.59 5.57 9.02
C PHE A 137 10.74 6.55 9.83
N VAL A 138 11.33 7.26 10.78
CA VAL A 138 10.64 8.24 11.62
C VAL A 138 10.62 9.59 10.89
N ALA A 139 9.43 10.15 10.65
CA ALA A 139 9.31 11.47 10.04
C ALA A 139 9.47 12.55 11.11
N LYS A 140 10.41 13.49 10.88
CA LYS A 140 10.69 14.62 11.76
C LYS A 140 10.57 15.93 11.00
N ASP A 141 10.06 16.97 11.65
CA ASP A 141 10.12 18.32 11.10
C ASP A 141 11.51 18.98 11.33
N SER A 142 11.65 20.21 10.86
CA SER A 142 12.91 20.99 10.97
C SER A 142 13.30 21.31 12.42
N SER A 143 12.36 21.25 13.37
CA SER A 143 12.62 21.45 14.80
C SER A 143 13.03 20.16 15.51
N GLY A 144 12.96 19.01 14.82
CA GLY A 144 13.19 17.68 15.38
C GLY A 144 11.96 17.03 16.02
N LYS A 145 10.79 17.67 15.95
CA LYS A 145 9.52 17.10 16.39
C LYS A 145 9.18 15.89 15.53
N VAL A 146 8.85 14.77 16.16
CA VAL A 146 8.44 13.55 15.47
C VAL A 146 6.97 13.65 15.08
N LEU A 147 6.70 13.60 13.78
CA LEU A 147 5.36 13.71 13.18
C LEU A 147 4.68 12.36 13.00
N SER A 148 5.46 11.32 12.71
CA SER A 148 4.95 9.96 12.55
C SER A 148 5.97 8.92 12.94
N ILE A 149 5.46 7.74 13.33
CA ILE A 149 6.23 6.53 13.59
C ILE A 149 5.68 5.42 12.69
N PRO A 150 6.50 4.60 12.01
CA PRO A 150 5.98 3.53 11.15
C PRO A 150 5.16 2.50 11.94
N SER A 151 4.07 2.03 11.39
CA SER A 151 3.33 0.88 11.91
C SER A 151 4.09 -0.43 11.71
N ASP A 152 4.81 -0.52 10.59
CA ASP A 152 5.56 -1.68 10.14
C ASP A 152 6.53 -1.29 9.01
N ILE A 153 7.38 -2.21 8.63
CA ILE A 153 8.23 -2.10 7.45
C ILE A 153 7.66 -2.97 6.34
N THR A 154 7.65 -2.45 5.12
CA THR A 154 7.35 -3.23 3.92
C THR A 154 8.53 -3.24 2.97
N ALA A 155 8.70 -4.35 2.26
CA ALA A 155 9.67 -4.50 1.19
C ALA A 155 9.04 -5.21 0.00
N SER A 156 9.53 -4.90 -1.20
CA SER A 156 9.19 -5.66 -2.41
C SER A 156 9.61 -7.11 -2.24
N GLY A 157 8.89 -8.02 -2.88
CA GLY A 157 9.15 -9.44 -2.79
C GLY A 157 8.75 -10.18 -4.05
N LEU A 158 9.47 -11.25 -4.30
CA LEU A 158 9.24 -12.16 -5.41
C LEU A 158 8.66 -13.47 -4.90
N PHE A 159 7.48 -13.81 -5.36
CA PHE A 159 6.83 -15.09 -5.10
C PHE A 159 6.92 -15.97 -6.32
N ILE A 160 7.09 -17.28 -6.12
CA ILE A 160 7.08 -18.27 -7.19
C ILE A 160 6.07 -19.38 -6.92
N ASN A 161 5.52 -19.96 -8.00
CA ASN A 161 4.80 -21.21 -7.94
C ASN A 161 5.83 -22.35 -7.90
N LYS A 162 6.16 -22.80 -6.68
CA LYS A 162 7.18 -23.82 -6.42
C LYS A 162 6.83 -25.15 -7.11
N SER A 163 5.54 -25.48 -7.22
CA SER A 163 5.08 -26.68 -7.92
C SER A 163 5.43 -26.65 -9.40
N LEU A 164 5.29 -25.49 -10.07
CA LEU A 164 5.67 -25.35 -11.48
C LEU A 164 7.20 -25.45 -11.66
N PHE A 165 7.99 -24.81 -10.78
CA PHE A 165 9.45 -24.93 -10.80
C PHE A 165 9.89 -26.40 -10.65
N LYS A 166 9.29 -27.13 -9.71
CA LYS A 166 9.55 -28.57 -9.50
C LYS A 166 9.18 -29.38 -10.74
N LYS A 167 7.99 -29.15 -11.32
CA LYS A 167 7.54 -29.82 -12.54
C LYS A 167 8.46 -29.58 -13.73
N ALA A 168 8.99 -28.37 -13.86
CA ALA A 168 9.91 -28.00 -14.95
C ALA A 168 11.35 -28.47 -14.74
N GLY A 169 11.72 -28.92 -13.52
CA GLY A 169 13.10 -29.26 -13.17
C GLY A 169 14.02 -28.03 -13.17
N VAL A 170 13.52 -26.88 -12.69
CA VAL A 170 14.26 -25.62 -12.61
C VAL A 170 14.49 -25.27 -11.14
N SER A 171 15.73 -25.02 -10.76
CA SER A 171 16.11 -24.57 -9.42
C SER A 171 15.91 -23.05 -9.26
N PHE A 172 15.83 -22.59 -8.02
CA PHE A 172 15.72 -21.18 -7.65
C PHE A 172 16.57 -20.88 -6.39
N PRO A 173 17.03 -19.64 -6.19
CA PRO A 173 17.79 -19.27 -5.01
C PRO A 173 16.91 -19.24 -3.77
N THR A 174 17.52 -19.60 -2.62
CA THR A 174 16.83 -19.59 -1.31
C THR A 174 17.53 -18.69 -0.28
N SER A 175 18.70 -18.13 -0.63
CA SER A 175 19.47 -17.26 0.24
C SER A 175 19.57 -15.86 -0.36
N PRO A 176 19.30 -14.79 0.40
CA PRO A 176 19.42 -13.42 -0.09
C PRO A 176 20.87 -13.00 -0.37
N ARG A 177 21.86 -13.76 0.14
CA ARG A 177 23.28 -13.52 -0.15
C ARG A 177 23.77 -14.12 -1.46
N LYS A 178 22.95 -14.97 -2.09
CA LYS A 178 23.26 -15.61 -3.37
C LYS A 178 21.97 -15.67 -4.19
N THR A 179 21.61 -14.54 -4.77
CA THR A 179 20.42 -14.41 -5.61
C THR A 179 20.78 -14.49 -7.10
N TRP A 180 19.79 -14.41 -7.95
CA TRP A 180 19.91 -14.33 -9.41
C TRP A 180 19.92 -12.88 -9.91
N THR A 181 20.32 -12.72 -11.17
CA THR A 181 20.08 -11.46 -11.88
C THR A 181 18.64 -11.41 -12.40
N TRP A 182 18.13 -10.23 -12.74
CA TRP A 182 16.85 -10.10 -13.46
C TRP A 182 16.85 -10.92 -14.76
N THR A 183 18.00 -10.97 -15.44
CA THR A 183 18.17 -11.73 -16.68
C THR A 183 18.03 -13.23 -16.43
N ASP A 184 18.69 -13.77 -15.42
CA ASP A 184 18.59 -15.19 -15.07
C ASP A 184 17.21 -15.55 -14.54
N PHE A 185 16.59 -14.67 -13.74
CA PHE A 185 15.23 -14.90 -13.24
C PHE A 185 14.22 -15.01 -14.39
N ILE A 186 14.18 -14.04 -15.32
CA ILE A 186 13.22 -14.09 -16.44
C ILE A 186 13.48 -15.31 -17.30
N LYS A 187 14.75 -15.65 -17.61
CA LYS A 187 15.10 -16.87 -18.34
C LYS A 187 14.62 -18.14 -17.65
N ALA A 188 14.74 -18.22 -16.32
CA ALA A 188 14.26 -19.35 -15.55
C ALA A 188 12.72 -19.41 -15.56
N ALA A 189 12.04 -18.28 -15.36
CA ALA A 189 10.58 -18.20 -15.37
C ALA A 189 9.98 -18.55 -16.75
N ASP A 190 10.58 -18.06 -17.85
CA ASP A 190 10.17 -18.42 -19.21
C ASP A 190 10.33 -19.91 -19.47
N LYS A 191 11.46 -20.50 -19.06
CA LYS A 191 11.69 -21.94 -19.18
C LYS A 191 10.64 -22.75 -18.40
N VAL A 192 10.27 -22.30 -17.19
CA VAL A 192 9.20 -22.93 -16.41
C VAL A 192 7.87 -22.79 -17.13
N ARG A 193 7.51 -21.59 -17.61
CA ARG A 193 6.27 -21.35 -18.38
C ARG A 193 6.16 -22.28 -19.58
N GLU A 194 7.21 -22.37 -20.39
CA GLU A 194 7.23 -23.19 -21.61
C GLU A 194 7.09 -24.69 -21.33
N LYS A 195 7.78 -25.19 -20.30
CA LYS A 195 7.73 -26.61 -19.92
C LYS A 195 6.43 -27.04 -19.24
N THR A 196 5.73 -26.09 -18.59
CA THR A 196 4.56 -26.42 -17.78
C THR A 196 3.24 -26.05 -18.42
N GLY A 197 3.27 -25.17 -19.44
CA GLY A 197 2.10 -24.58 -20.08
C GLY A 197 1.45 -23.46 -19.24
N ALA A 198 2.19 -22.90 -18.27
CA ALA A 198 1.71 -21.73 -17.53
C ALA A 198 1.48 -20.54 -18.49
N LYS A 199 0.50 -19.69 -18.16
CA LYS A 199 0.06 -18.62 -19.06
C LYS A 199 1.08 -17.50 -19.16
N TYR A 200 1.65 -17.10 -18.00
CA TYR A 200 2.63 -16.01 -17.92
C TYR A 200 3.84 -16.42 -17.08
N SER A 201 5.01 -15.86 -17.40
CA SER A 201 6.23 -16.07 -16.65
C SER A 201 6.23 -15.26 -15.33
N LEU A 202 5.65 -14.07 -15.36
CA LEU A 202 5.61 -13.14 -14.25
C LEU A 202 4.31 -12.35 -14.29
N THR A 203 3.74 -12.07 -13.13
CA THR A 203 2.82 -10.96 -12.94
C THR A 203 3.44 -9.95 -11.99
N PHE A 204 3.04 -8.68 -12.08
CA PHE A 204 3.75 -7.57 -11.45
C PHE A 204 2.73 -6.52 -10.98
N ASP A 205 2.76 -6.17 -9.70
CA ASP A 205 1.85 -5.17 -9.16
C ASP A 205 1.86 -3.88 -9.97
N GLN A 206 0.69 -3.34 -10.26
CA GLN A 206 0.54 -2.01 -10.85
C GLN A 206 0.87 -0.92 -9.82
N SER A 207 2.15 -0.81 -9.48
CA SER A 207 2.64 0.04 -8.40
C SER A 207 3.93 0.75 -8.75
N PRO A 208 3.98 2.09 -8.62
CA PRO A 208 5.23 2.85 -8.76
C PRO A 208 6.34 2.33 -7.84
N SER A 209 5.99 1.94 -6.63
CA SER A 209 6.92 1.39 -5.63
C SER A 209 7.55 0.08 -6.09
N ARG A 210 6.77 -0.82 -6.69
CA ARG A 210 7.30 -2.10 -7.21
C ARG A 210 8.21 -1.89 -8.42
N LEU A 211 7.84 -0.96 -9.30
CA LEU A 211 8.72 -0.57 -10.42
C LEU A 211 10.01 0.08 -9.92
N ARG A 212 9.92 0.94 -8.93
CA ARG A 212 11.08 1.61 -8.32
C ARG A 212 12.07 0.60 -7.74
N ALA A 213 11.59 -0.45 -7.05
CA ALA A 213 12.42 -1.54 -6.57
C ALA A 213 13.21 -2.20 -7.73
N MET A 214 12.53 -2.57 -8.82
CA MET A 214 13.17 -3.14 -10.00
C MET A 214 14.20 -2.18 -10.63
N VAL A 215 13.89 -0.89 -10.70
CA VAL A 215 14.82 0.12 -11.24
C VAL A 215 16.08 0.22 -10.36
N TYR A 216 15.92 0.21 -9.04
CA TYR A 216 17.06 0.23 -8.10
C TYR A 216 17.95 -1.02 -8.25
N GLU A 217 17.35 -2.19 -8.36
CA GLU A 217 18.06 -3.45 -8.60
C GLU A 217 18.81 -3.45 -9.93
N LEU A 218 18.29 -2.76 -10.94
CA LEU A 218 18.93 -2.55 -12.25
C LEU A 218 19.91 -1.36 -12.26
N GLY A 219 20.24 -0.79 -11.10
CA GLY A 219 21.24 0.26 -10.92
C GLY A 219 20.77 1.67 -11.26
N GLY A 220 19.48 1.88 -11.54
CA GLY A 220 18.87 3.20 -11.73
C GLY A 220 18.49 3.86 -10.41
N LYS A 221 18.26 5.16 -10.43
CA LYS A 221 17.81 5.95 -9.26
C LYS A 221 16.32 6.28 -9.30
N TYR A 222 15.62 5.84 -10.35
CA TYR A 222 14.26 6.23 -10.65
C TYR A 222 14.15 7.75 -10.83
N VAL A 223 13.02 8.36 -10.48
CA VAL A 223 12.89 9.83 -10.47
C VAL A 223 13.58 10.37 -9.22
N HIS A 224 14.65 11.12 -9.39
CA HIS A 224 15.46 11.62 -8.27
C HIS A 224 15.78 13.09 -8.46
N ALA A 225 15.88 13.83 -7.36
CA ALA A 225 16.27 15.23 -7.36
C ALA A 225 17.79 15.39 -7.23
N ASP A 226 18.33 16.40 -7.91
CA ASP A 226 19.68 16.89 -7.66
C ASP A 226 19.73 17.83 -6.42
N SER A 227 20.89 18.42 -6.16
CA SER A 227 21.07 19.33 -5.02
C SER A 227 20.25 20.64 -5.13
N SER A 228 19.78 21.00 -6.32
CA SER A 228 18.89 22.16 -6.54
C SER A 228 17.42 21.82 -6.35
N GLY A 229 17.10 20.53 -6.14
CA GLY A 229 15.73 20.03 -6.05
C GLY A 229 15.08 19.75 -7.41
N LYS A 230 15.84 19.82 -8.51
CA LYS A 230 15.36 19.50 -9.86
C LYS A 230 15.35 17.99 -10.08
N PHE A 231 14.20 17.45 -10.43
CA PHE A 231 14.03 16.02 -10.73
C PHE A 231 14.49 15.67 -12.13
N SER A 232 15.04 14.47 -12.26
CA SER A 232 15.47 13.86 -13.51
C SER A 232 15.44 12.34 -13.43
N VAL A 233 15.67 11.68 -14.55
CA VAL A 233 15.91 10.22 -14.65
C VAL A 233 17.26 9.97 -15.30
N ASP A 234 18.03 9.02 -14.74
CA ASP A 234 19.31 8.61 -15.31
C ASP A 234 19.18 7.59 -16.45
N ALA A 235 20.28 7.31 -17.14
CA ALA A 235 20.30 6.36 -18.25
C ALA A 235 19.97 4.93 -17.82
N ALA A 236 20.38 4.52 -16.60
CA ALA A 236 20.08 3.21 -16.05
C ALA A 236 18.57 3.07 -15.79
N THR A 237 17.91 4.10 -15.26
CA THR A 237 16.44 4.16 -15.11
C THR A 237 15.75 4.01 -16.46
N ARG A 238 16.17 4.77 -17.49
CA ARG A 238 15.58 4.66 -18.84
C ARG A 238 15.70 3.24 -19.39
N LYS A 239 16.87 2.60 -19.25
CA LYS A 239 17.10 1.21 -19.65
C LYS A 239 16.20 0.24 -18.88
N ALA A 240 16.11 0.38 -17.57
CA ALA A 240 15.29 -0.47 -16.71
C ALA A 240 13.80 -0.37 -17.06
N VAL A 241 13.28 0.85 -17.26
CA VAL A 241 11.87 1.06 -17.62
C VAL A 241 11.56 0.57 -19.05
N LYS A 242 12.49 0.74 -20.01
CA LYS A 242 12.34 0.13 -21.35
C LYS A 242 12.26 -1.39 -21.26
N ARG A 243 13.09 -2.03 -20.42
CA ARG A 243 13.03 -3.47 -20.17
C ARG A 243 11.68 -3.86 -19.53
N PHE A 244 11.21 -3.13 -18.51
CA PHE A 244 9.92 -3.37 -17.89
C PHE A 244 8.76 -3.29 -18.88
N VAL A 245 8.70 -2.24 -19.70
CA VAL A 245 7.65 -2.08 -20.72
C VAL A 245 7.72 -3.22 -21.75
N GLY A 246 8.93 -3.61 -22.19
CA GLY A 246 9.12 -4.72 -23.12
C GLY A 246 8.69 -6.09 -22.58
N MET A 247 8.74 -6.30 -21.25
CA MET A 247 8.24 -7.53 -20.64
C MET A 247 6.70 -7.64 -20.64
N ASN A 248 5.97 -6.54 -20.81
CA ASN A 248 4.52 -6.54 -20.96
C ASN A 248 4.11 -6.95 -22.39
N ASP A 249 4.40 -8.18 -22.78
CA ASP A 249 4.25 -8.74 -24.13
C ASP A 249 3.15 -9.81 -24.24
N ASP A 250 2.36 -10.01 -23.18
CA ASP A 250 1.33 -11.05 -23.04
C ASP A 250 1.87 -12.49 -23.05
N LYS A 251 3.20 -12.65 -22.81
CA LYS A 251 3.88 -13.93 -22.56
C LYS A 251 4.70 -13.87 -21.29
N THR A 252 5.64 -12.93 -21.20
CA THR A 252 6.41 -12.68 -19.99
C THR A 252 5.50 -12.10 -18.93
N MET A 253 4.83 -10.98 -19.23
CA MET A 253 3.84 -10.36 -18.33
C MET A 253 2.56 -9.98 -19.07
N PRO A 254 1.38 -10.09 -18.41
CA PRO A 254 0.11 -9.65 -18.99
C PRO A 254 0.04 -8.12 -19.03
N LYS A 255 -0.20 -7.54 -20.20
CA LYS A 255 -0.44 -6.09 -20.34
C LYS A 255 -1.61 -5.60 -19.51
N SER A 256 -2.64 -6.44 -19.37
CA SER A 256 -3.90 -6.09 -18.69
C SER A 256 -3.73 -5.60 -17.27
N VAL A 257 -2.68 -5.99 -16.56
CA VAL A 257 -2.40 -5.47 -15.22
C VAL A 257 -2.17 -3.96 -15.25
N TRP A 258 -1.32 -3.48 -16.17
CA TRP A 258 -0.94 -2.06 -16.23
C TRP A 258 -1.85 -1.22 -17.11
N THR A 259 -2.64 -1.84 -17.99
CA THR A 259 -3.47 -1.12 -18.99
C THR A 259 -4.96 -1.12 -18.66
N SER A 260 -5.44 -2.08 -17.87
CA SER A 260 -6.85 -2.21 -17.50
C SER A 260 -7.10 -2.60 -16.04
N GLY A 261 -6.04 -2.59 -15.20
CA GLY A 261 -6.18 -2.85 -13.77
C GLY A 261 -6.56 -4.28 -13.40
N ALA A 262 -6.20 -5.27 -14.24
CA ALA A 262 -6.42 -6.66 -13.88
C ALA A 262 -5.62 -7.04 -12.62
N ASP A 263 -6.22 -7.83 -11.73
CA ASP A 263 -5.64 -8.17 -10.42
C ASP A 263 -4.48 -9.18 -10.56
N PRO A 264 -3.22 -8.77 -10.34
CA PRO A 264 -2.06 -9.65 -10.45
C PRO A 264 -2.00 -10.69 -9.33
N SER A 265 -2.54 -10.39 -8.15
CA SER A 265 -2.61 -11.32 -7.02
C SER A 265 -3.54 -12.47 -7.32
N ALA A 266 -4.74 -12.18 -7.84
CA ALA A 266 -5.69 -13.20 -8.27
C ALA A 266 -5.11 -14.07 -9.39
N MET A 267 -4.37 -13.47 -10.34
CA MET A 267 -3.68 -14.22 -11.40
C MET A 267 -2.66 -15.20 -10.84
N PHE A 268 -1.83 -14.81 -9.85
CA PHE A 268 -0.89 -15.72 -9.22
C PHE A 268 -1.59 -16.81 -8.42
N GLN A 269 -2.61 -16.47 -7.66
CA GLN A 269 -3.39 -17.42 -6.85
C GLN A 269 -4.16 -18.45 -7.69
N SER A 270 -4.45 -18.17 -8.97
CA SER A 270 -5.05 -19.16 -9.89
C SER A 270 -4.13 -20.36 -10.14
N GLY A 271 -2.81 -20.17 -10.04
CA GLY A 271 -1.78 -21.16 -10.32
C GLY A 271 -1.25 -21.13 -11.76
N ASP A 272 -1.78 -20.24 -12.62
CA ASP A 272 -1.43 -20.16 -14.03
C ASP A 272 -0.23 -19.25 -14.33
N VAL A 273 0.35 -18.64 -13.31
CA VAL A 273 1.49 -17.73 -13.41
C VAL A 273 2.68 -18.33 -12.65
N VAL A 274 3.86 -18.26 -13.28
CA VAL A 274 5.08 -18.84 -12.72
C VAL A 274 5.58 -18.08 -11.51
N ALA A 275 5.55 -16.72 -11.59
CA ALA A 275 6.06 -15.86 -10.53
C ALA A 275 5.22 -14.58 -10.37
N TYR A 276 5.33 -13.95 -9.19
CA TYR A 276 4.63 -12.70 -8.87
C TYR A 276 5.53 -11.73 -8.13
N TRP A 277 5.71 -10.53 -8.70
CA TRP A 277 6.42 -9.43 -8.10
C TRP A 277 5.45 -8.53 -7.32
N SER A 278 5.55 -8.56 -6.00
CA SER A 278 4.69 -7.83 -5.08
C SER A 278 5.45 -7.43 -3.81
N GLY A 279 5.02 -7.87 -2.63
CA GLY A 279 5.71 -7.59 -1.38
C GLY A 279 5.19 -8.38 -0.18
N VAL A 280 5.82 -8.15 0.97
CA VAL A 280 5.62 -8.93 2.20
C VAL A 280 4.16 -9.03 2.65
N TRP A 281 3.33 -8.03 2.38
CA TRP A 281 1.89 -8.02 2.75
C TRP A 281 1.08 -9.14 2.11
N GLN A 282 1.57 -9.78 1.05
CA GLN A 282 0.89 -10.91 0.43
C GLN A 282 1.05 -12.22 1.23
N VAL A 283 2.06 -12.30 2.09
CA VAL A 283 2.38 -13.55 2.82
C VAL A 283 1.22 -14.06 3.67
N PRO A 284 0.55 -13.24 4.51
CA PRO A 284 -0.62 -13.68 5.26
C PRO A 284 -1.75 -14.19 4.37
N ALA A 285 -2.08 -13.43 3.32
CA ALA A 285 -3.14 -13.81 2.38
C ALA A 285 -2.84 -15.12 1.64
N PHE A 286 -1.61 -15.31 1.17
CA PHE A 286 -1.21 -16.55 0.47
C PHE A 286 -1.16 -17.76 1.41
N ALA A 287 -0.75 -17.58 2.66
CA ALA A 287 -0.79 -18.63 3.67
C ALA A 287 -2.22 -19.17 3.89
N GLU A 288 -3.21 -18.28 3.78
CA GLU A 288 -4.62 -18.61 3.95
C GLU A 288 -5.27 -19.12 2.65
N SER A 289 -5.02 -18.49 1.51
CA SER A 289 -5.77 -18.71 0.26
C SER A 289 -5.17 -19.75 -0.68
N ILE A 290 -3.84 -19.87 -0.78
CA ILE A 290 -3.20 -20.79 -1.73
C ILE A 290 -3.14 -22.19 -1.15
N LYS A 291 -4.03 -23.08 -1.63
CA LYS A 291 -4.11 -24.51 -1.24
C LYS A 291 -3.88 -25.46 -2.41
N LYS A 292 -3.88 -24.96 -3.65
CA LYS A 292 -3.82 -25.80 -4.85
C LYS A 292 -2.41 -26.13 -5.30
N PHE A 293 -1.41 -25.35 -4.87
CA PHE A 293 -0.02 -25.53 -5.23
C PHE A 293 0.91 -25.02 -4.12
N ASP A 294 2.15 -25.50 -4.13
CA ASP A 294 3.19 -25.00 -3.25
C ASP A 294 3.75 -23.67 -3.79
N TRP A 295 3.84 -22.67 -2.94
CA TRP A 295 4.46 -21.40 -3.25
C TRP A 295 5.67 -21.13 -2.36
N ALA A 296 6.53 -20.22 -2.77
CA ALA A 296 7.61 -19.72 -1.93
C ALA A 296 7.85 -18.25 -2.23
N SER A 297 8.26 -17.47 -1.22
CA SER A 297 8.98 -16.23 -1.44
C SER A 297 10.46 -16.55 -1.67
N VAL A 298 11.06 -15.93 -2.68
CA VAL A 298 12.46 -16.12 -3.05
C VAL A 298 13.18 -14.78 -3.04
N PRO A 299 14.53 -14.78 -2.88
CA PRO A 299 15.27 -13.52 -2.94
C PRO A 299 15.00 -12.73 -4.20
N THR A 300 14.82 -11.41 -4.04
CA THR A 300 14.67 -10.51 -5.18
C THR A 300 15.95 -10.50 -6.03
N PRO A 301 15.85 -10.27 -7.35
CA PRO A 301 17.03 -10.22 -8.20
C PRO A 301 17.97 -9.06 -7.84
N ALA A 302 19.23 -9.18 -8.21
CA ALA A 302 20.25 -8.12 -8.10
C ALA A 302 21.02 -8.02 -9.43
N GLU A 303 20.95 -6.85 -10.11
CA GLU A 303 21.61 -6.63 -11.40
C GLU A 303 21.94 -5.15 -11.64
N PRO A 304 23.04 -4.59 -11.16
CA PRO A 304 24.04 -5.21 -10.27
C PRO A 304 23.78 -4.96 -8.77
N VAL A 305 22.68 -4.30 -8.39
CA VAL A 305 22.46 -3.82 -7.02
C VAL A 305 21.48 -4.71 -6.27
N GLN A 306 21.86 -5.11 -5.07
CA GLN A 306 20.89 -5.71 -4.16
C GLN A 306 20.10 -4.59 -3.49
N ALA A 307 18.89 -4.39 -3.95
CA ALA A 307 18.02 -3.30 -3.53
C ALA A 307 16.57 -3.77 -3.38
N SER A 308 15.72 -2.87 -2.93
CA SER A 308 14.26 -2.99 -2.88
C SER A 308 13.66 -1.60 -2.85
N ASP A 309 12.36 -1.48 -2.72
CA ASP A 309 11.73 -0.26 -2.23
C ASP A 309 11.21 -0.57 -0.83
N VAL A 310 11.96 -0.12 0.18
CA VAL A 310 11.65 -0.35 1.60
C VAL A 310 10.96 0.88 2.14
N ASN A 311 9.72 0.71 2.56
CA ASN A 311 8.87 1.80 3.05
C ASN A 311 8.30 1.46 4.43
N SER A 312 7.77 2.46 5.11
CA SER A 312 6.78 2.20 6.15
C SER A 312 5.52 1.63 5.49
N GLY A 313 4.95 0.56 6.04
CA GLY A 313 3.68 0.02 5.57
C GLY A 313 2.52 0.97 5.84
N GLY A 314 2.61 1.70 6.95
CA GLY A 314 1.78 2.83 7.31
C GLY A 314 2.54 3.74 8.25
N MET A 315 2.29 5.05 8.18
CA MET A 315 2.79 6.03 9.14
C MET A 315 1.73 6.25 10.21
N MET A 316 2.02 5.80 11.43
CA MET A 316 1.15 6.10 12.58
C MET A 316 1.25 7.57 12.94
N VAL A 317 0.11 8.23 12.94
CA VAL A 317 -0.05 9.64 13.32
C VAL A 317 -1.16 9.79 14.33
N GLY A 318 -1.06 10.80 15.19
CA GLY A 318 -2.14 11.29 16.03
C GLY A 318 -2.49 12.72 15.65
N PHE A 319 -3.77 13.06 15.70
CA PHE A 319 -4.25 14.40 15.38
C PHE A 319 -4.64 15.17 16.65
N ASN A 320 -4.32 16.46 16.67
CA ASN A 320 -4.74 17.37 17.73
C ASN A 320 -6.14 17.92 17.43
N ASN A 321 -7.17 17.07 17.60
CA ASN A 321 -8.56 17.48 17.46
C ASN A 321 -9.02 18.29 18.70
N ASN A 322 -8.55 17.91 19.88
CA ASN A 322 -8.65 18.60 21.17
C ASN A 322 -7.64 17.98 22.14
N ASP A 323 -7.32 18.65 23.23
CA ASP A 323 -6.28 18.24 24.18
C ASP A 323 -6.53 16.86 24.82
N ALA A 324 -7.77 16.54 25.15
CA ALA A 324 -8.14 15.26 25.75
C ALA A 324 -7.93 14.10 24.77
N ALA A 325 -8.38 14.26 23.50
CA ALA A 325 -8.20 13.26 22.46
C ALA A 325 -6.71 13.11 22.09
N ALA A 326 -5.97 14.21 21.94
CA ALA A 326 -4.54 14.22 21.64
C ALA A 326 -3.74 13.50 22.73
N THR A 327 -4.06 13.75 24.02
CA THR A 327 -3.44 13.09 25.15
C THR A 327 -3.74 11.58 25.18
N ALA A 328 -4.99 11.20 24.94
CA ALA A 328 -5.40 9.79 24.91
C ALA A 328 -4.79 9.05 23.70
N ALA A 329 -4.72 9.68 22.53
CA ALA A 329 -4.07 9.14 21.34
C ALA A 329 -2.57 8.90 21.59
N LYS A 330 -1.87 9.85 22.20
CA LYS A 330 -0.45 9.72 22.57
C LYS A 330 -0.23 8.58 23.59
N LYS A 331 -1.12 8.43 24.57
CA LYS A 331 -1.05 7.32 25.55
C LYS A 331 -1.25 5.96 24.87
N PHE A 332 -2.24 5.84 23.96
CA PHE A 332 -2.45 4.61 23.20
C PHE A 332 -1.23 4.26 22.35
N MET A 333 -0.67 5.22 21.62
CA MET A 333 0.53 4.98 20.81
C MET A 333 1.74 4.62 21.68
N SER A 334 1.93 5.28 22.82
CA SER A 334 3.02 4.95 23.76
C SER A 334 2.93 3.51 24.26
N TRP A 335 1.73 3.07 24.64
CA TRP A 335 1.44 1.70 25.06
C TRP A 335 1.65 0.70 23.89
N LEU A 336 1.19 1.05 22.69
CA LEU A 336 1.29 0.19 21.51
C LEU A 336 2.74 -0.11 21.12
N TYR A 337 3.63 0.90 21.22
CA TYR A 337 5.06 0.77 20.90
C TYR A 337 5.91 0.28 22.10
N GLU A 338 5.31 -0.19 23.17
CA GLU A 338 6.07 -0.99 24.14
C GLU A 338 6.45 -2.34 23.49
N PRO A 339 7.70 -2.82 23.61
CA PRO A 339 8.19 -3.97 22.84
C PRO A 339 7.28 -5.20 22.84
N ALA A 340 6.67 -5.51 23.99
CA ALA A 340 5.78 -6.68 24.10
C ALA A 340 4.47 -6.50 23.31
N HIS A 341 3.86 -5.31 23.36
CA HIS A 341 2.63 -4.99 22.64
C HIS A 341 2.88 -4.89 21.14
N TYR A 342 3.97 -4.21 20.77
CA TYR A 342 4.32 -4.04 19.38
C TYR A 342 4.71 -5.36 18.71
N GLN A 343 5.45 -6.24 19.41
CA GLN A 343 5.71 -7.59 18.92
C GLN A 343 4.41 -8.37 18.70
N ALA A 344 3.45 -8.29 19.66
CA ALA A 344 2.17 -8.97 19.52
C ALA A 344 1.30 -8.43 18.38
N LEU A 345 1.41 -7.11 18.06
CA LEU A 345 0.82 -6.52 16.85
C LEU A 345 1.45 -7.13 15.59
N CYS A 346 2.79 -7.13 15.52
CA CYS A 346 3.51 -7.66 14.36
C CYS A 346 3.19 -9.13 14.10
N GLU A 347 3.20 -9.95 15.16
CA GLU A 347 2.87 -11.38 15.06
C GLU A 347 1.47 -11.61 14.51
N ALA A 348 0.47 -10.91 15.05
CA ALA A 348 -0.93 -11.14 14.66
C ALA A 348 -1.31 -10.53 13.31
N SER A 349 -0.58 -9.49 12.85
CA SER A 349 -0.82 -8.82 11.57
C SER A 349 0.08 -9.33 10.43
N GLY A 350 1.12 -10.09 10.72
CA GLY A 350 2.15 -10.44 9.73
C GLY A 350 2.98 -9.22 9.32
N PHE A 351 3.28 -8.32 10.27
CA PHE A 351 4.10 -7.13 10.03
C PHE A 351 5.58 -7.41 10.27
N LEU A 352 6.44 -6.81 9.46
CA LEU A 352 7.87 -6.73 9.76
C LEU A 352 8.09 -5.59 10.77
N PRO A 353 8.80 -5.83 11.89
CA PRO A 353 8.90 -4.84 12.94
C PRO A 353 9.80 -3.68 12.57
N VAL A 354 9.40 -2.47 12.95
CA VAL A 354 10.25 -1.27 12.90
C VAL A 354 11.18 -1.17 14.10
N GLU A 355 10.87 -1.88 15.19
CA GLU A 355 11.70 -1.96 16.38
C GLU A 355 12.78 -3.03 16.20
N SER A 356 14.04 -2.65 16.38
CA SER A 356 15.15 -3.59 16.30
C SER A 356 15.23 -4.49 17.52
N GLY A 357 15.62 -5.76 17.29
CA GLY A 357 15.78 -6.75 18.36
C GLY A 357 14.52 -7.53 18.69
N LEU A 358 13.37 -7.22 18.09
CA LEU A 358 12.19 -8.06 18.17
C LEU A 358 12.35 -9.32 17.30
N ASN A 359 11.71 -10.41 17.74
CA ASN A 359 11.69 -11.67 17.00
C ASN A 359 10.26 -12.23 16.95
N PRO A 360 9.38 -11.65 16.13
CA PRO A 360 8.00 -12.06 16.05
C PRO A 360 7.85 -13.52 15.63
N LYS A 361 7.01 -14.24 16.34
CA LYS A 361 6.62 -15.61 16.01
C LYS A 361 5.27 -15.58 15.31
N TYR A 362 5.32 -15.56 14.00
CA TYR A 362 4.11 -15.46 13.18
C TYR A 362 3.25 -16.72 13.30
N PRO A 363 1.92 -16.60 13.51
CA PRO A 363 1.03 -17.74 13.81
C PRO A 363 0.65 -18.55 12.59
N PHE A 364 1.19 -18.22 11.41
CA PHE A 364 0.86 -18.94 10.16
C PHE A 364 1.43 -20.36 10.20
N LYS A 365 0.55 -21.36 10.05
CA LYS A 365 0.94 -22.78 9.99
C LYS A 365 1.67 -23.16 8.68
N SER A 366 1.64 -22.28 7.68
CA SER A 366 2.29 -22.50 6.38
C SER A 366 3.81 -22.37 6.52
N GLU A 367 4.56 -23.42 6.21
CA GLU A 367 6.03 -23.39 6.13
C GLU A 367 6.52 -22.33 5.13
N ALA A 368 5.80 -22.15 4.02
CA ALA A 368 6.12 -21.12 3.02
C ALA A 368 6.03 -19.72 3.61
N ALA A 369 5.03 -19.45 4.47
CA ALA A 369 4.90 -18.16 5.14
C ALA A 369 6.01 -17.92 6.17
N GLN A 370 6.34 -18.91 6.98
CA GLN A 370 7.45 -18.82 7.94
C GLN A 370 8.79 -18.58 7.22
N ALA A 371 9.05 -19.32 6.15
CA ALA A 371 10.24 -19.13 5.33
C ALA A 371 10.28 -17.75 4.67
N ALA A 372 9.14 -17.23 4.23
CA ALA A 372 9.04 -15.89 3.64
C ALA A 372 9.40 -14.80 4.64
N PHE A 373 8.82 -14.79 5.85
CA PHE A 373 9.17 -13.79 6.87
C PHE A 373 10.64 -13.85 7.27
N LYS A 374 11.20 -15.05 7.42
CA LYS A 374 12.63 -15.23 7.65
C LYS A 374 13.46 -14.60 6.52
N LEU A 375 13.10 -14.88 5.26
CA LEU A 375 13.77 -14.32 4.09
C LEU A 375 13.74 -12.78 4.08
N TYR A 376 12.61 -12.14 4.37
CA TYR A 376 12.51 -10.68 4.43
C TYR A 376 13.40 -10.09 5.53
N ASN A 377 13.36 -10.68 6.74
CA ASN A 377 14.20 -10.25 7.86
C ASN A 377 15.69 -10.36 7.55
N GLU A 378 16.11 -11.38 6.79
CA GLU A 378 17.50 -11.56 6.35
C GLU A 378 17.86 -10.66 5.15
N SER A 379 16.92 -10.27 4.32
CA SER A 379 17.15 -9.49 3.09
C SER A 379 17.26 -7.99 3.36
N ILE A 380 16.36 -7.43 4.21
CA ILE A 380 16.27 -5.98 4.44
C ILE A 380 17.62 -5.35 4.86
N PRO A 381 18.41 -5.96 5.77
CA PRO A 381 19.70 -5.40 6.14
C PRO A 381 20.77 -5.42 5.03
N LEU A 382 20.53 -6.17 3.95
CA LEU A 382 21.45 -6.29 2.81
C LEU A 382 21.14 -5.28 1.69
N TYR A 383 19.97 -4.62 1.75
CA TYR A 383 19.58 -3.70 0.70
C TYR A 383 20.41 -2.41 0.72
N ALA A 384 20.78 -1.95 -0.46
CA ALA A 384 21.50 -0.69 -0.66
C ALA A 384 20.69 0.50 -0.12
N PRO A 385 21.38 1.59 0.34
CA PRO A 385 20.69 2.77 0.92
C PRO A 385 19.65 3.41 0.02
N ILE A 386 19.77 3.29 -1.30
CA ILE A 386 18.78 3.79 -2.27
C ILE A 386 17.37 3.25 -2.00
N SER A 387 17.27 2.05 -1.38
CA SER A 387 15.99 1.40 -1.07
C SER A 387 15.08 2.20 -0.13
N GLY A 388 15.63 3.12 0.67
CA GLY A 388 14.87 4.01 1.56
C GLY A 388 14.72 5.45 1.04
N TYR A 389 15.29 5.75 -0.13
CA TYR A 389 15.37 7.13 -0.65
C TYR A 389 14.00 7.78 -0.80
N PHE A 390 13.07 7.09 -1.43
CA PHE A 390 11.77 7.69 -1.76
C PHE A 390 10.92 8.01 -0.52
N ASN A 391 10.95 7.13 0.48
CA ASN A 391 10.25 7.36 1.75
C ASN A 391 10.79 8.62 2.46
N THR A 392 12.11 8.80 2.47
CA THR A 392 12.75 10.01 3.03
C THR A 392 12.39 11.25 2.21
N ALA A 393 12.43 11.17 0.87
CA ALA A 393 12.12 12.29 -0.01
C ALA A 393 10.66 12.78 0.17
N GLN A 394 9.69 11.86 0.22
CA GLN A 394 8.29 12.22 0.46
C GLN A 394 8.10 13.00 1.77
N THR A 395 8.75 12.58 2.84
CA THR A 395 8.69 13.32 4.12
C THR A 395 9.22 14.75 3.94
N GLN A 396 10.35 14.92 3.23
CA GLN A 396 10.92 16.25 3.00
C GLN A 396 10.03 17.17 2.14
N TRP A 397 9.33 16.60 1.15
CA TRP A 397 8.37 17.38 0.36
C TRP A 397 7.25 17.94 1.24
N VAL A 398 6.66 17.11 2.08
CA VAL A 398 5.57 17.51 2.98
C VAL A 398 6.02 18.62 3.95
N LEU A 399 7.23 18.51 4.48
CA LEU A 399 7.81 19.54 5.35
C LEU A 399 8.01 20.89 4.65
N LYS A 400 8.17 20.87 3.32
CA LYS A 400 8.23 22.08 2.48
C LYS A 400 6.84 22.53 1.97
N GLY A 401 5.76 21.92 2.47
CA GLY A 401 4.40 22.22 2.04
C GLY A 401 4.04 21.67 0.67
N LYS A 402 4.79 20.68 0.16
CA LYS A 402 4.61 20.07 -1.15
C LYS A 402 4.11 18.63 -1.01
N SER A 403 3.33 18.19 -1.99
CA SER A 403 2.88 16.79 -2.06
C SER A 403 2.76 16.34 -3.52
N LEU A 404 2.80 15.03 -3.71
CA LEU A 404 2.50 14.36 -4.97
C LEU A 404 1.20 13.57 -4.76
N PRO A 405 0.02 14.18 -4.95
CA PRO A 405 -1.27 13.55 -4.64
C PRO A 405 -1.51 12.28 -5.44
N GLU A 406 -1.04 12.28 -6.70
CA GLU A 406 -1.12 11.14 -7.60
C GLU A 406 0.22 10.97 -8.32
N ASP A 407 0.84 9.79 -8.15
CA ASP A 407 2.05 9.45 -8.89
C ASP A 407 1.70 9.11 -10.35
N PRO A 408 2.18 9.87 -11.35
CA PRO A 408 1.80 9.71 -12.75
C PRO A 408 2.30 8.42 -13.39
N THR A 409 3.17 7.67 -12.71
CA THR A 409 3.83 6.46 -13.24
C THR A 409 2.85 5.44 -13.82
N LYS A 410 1.75 5.15 -13.09
CA LYS A 410 0.75 4.17 -13.56
C LYS A 410 0.16 4.59 -14.90
N THR A 411 -0.29 5.83 -14.99
CA THR A 411 -0.93 6.38 -16.18
C THR A 411 0.02 6.46 -17.36
N GLU A 412 1.21 7.02 -17.15
CA GLU A 412 2.16 7.24 -18.24
C GLU A 412 2.74 5.92 -18.78
N LEU A 413 3.07 4.97 -17.89
CA LEU A 413 3.54 3.66 -18.36
C LEU A 413 2.42 2.80 -18.95
N GLY A 414 1.18 2.92 -18.46
CA GLY A 414 0.03 2.28 -19.12
C GLY A 414 -0.10 2.71 -20.59
N LYS A 415 0.05 4.01 -20.89
CA LYS A 415 0.09 4.53 -22.25
C LYS A 415 1.27 3.96 -23.06
N ALA A 416 2.46 3.87 -22.47
CA ALA A 416 3.64 3.33 -23.13
C ALA A 416 3.49 1.82 -23.43
N ILE A 417 2.95 1.02 -22.52
CA ILE A 417 2.67 -0.41 -22.69
C ILE A 417 1.62 -0.63 -23.80
N ASN A 418 0.64 0.27 -23.91
CA ASN A 418 -0.37 0.25 -25.01
C ASN A 418 0.16 0.80 -26.35
N GLY A 419 1.42 1.26 -26.42
CA GLY A 419 1.99 1.82 -27.64
C GLY A 419 1.48 3.21 -28.01
N GLN A 420 0.80 3.91 -27.11
CA GLN A 420 0.27 5.27 -27.30
C GLN A 420 1.35 6.35 -27.21
N GLN A 421 2.48 6.04 -26.61
CA GLN A 421 3.66 6.91 -26.51
C GLN A 421 4.94 6.08 -26.34
N SER A 422 6.09 6.71 -26.55
CA SER A 422 7.38 6.08 -26.25
C SER A 422 7.65 6.05 -24.74
N VAL A 423 8.52 5.12 -24.31
CA VAL A 423 8.97 5.06 -22.91
C VAL A 423 9.69 6.34 -22.48
N ASP A 424 10.49 6.93 -23.37
CA ASP A 424 11.21 8.17 -23.09
C ASP A 424 10.21 9.31 -22.84
N LYS A 425 9.16 9.44 -23.68
CA LYS A 425 8.11 10.44 -23.46
C LYS A 425 7.34 10.21 -22.17
N ALA A 426 7.04 8.96 -21.82
CA ALA A 426 6.40 8.64 -20.55
C ALA A 426 7.26 9.08 -19.35
N LEU A 427 8.55 8.81 -19.39
CA LEU A 427 9.49 9.22 -18.34
C LEU A 427 9.64 10.75 -18.25
N ASP A 428 9.68 11.43 -19.38
CA ASP A 428 9.74 12.90 -19.40
C ASP A 428 8.46 13.50 -18.80
N ASN A 429 7.28 13.00 -19.15
CA ASN A 429 6.01 13.43 -18.53
C ASN A 429 6.00 13.18 -17.01
N ILE A 430 6.51 12.03 -16.55
CA ILE A 430 6.62 11.75 -15.11
C ILE A 430 7.53 12.78 -14.44
N VAL A 431 8.71 13.04 -14.99
CA VAL A 431 9.67 14.02 -14.48
C VAL A 431 9.06 15.43 -14.41
N ASP A 432 8.32 15.82 -15.45
CA ASP A 432 7.65 17.12 -15.50
C ASP A 432 6.65 17.29 -14.36
N VAL A 433 5.83 16.27 -14.07
CA VAL A 433 4.89 16.29 -12.94
C VAL A 433 5.62 16.39 -11.60
N TYR A 434 6.72 15.64 -11.41
CA TYR A 434 7.52 15.73 -10.18
C TYR A 434 8.13 17.14 -10.02
N ASN A 435 8.68 17.72 -11.08
CA ASN A 435 9.22 19.10 -11.05
C ASN A 435 8.15 20.14 -10.74
N GLN A 436 6.95 20.00 -11.31
CA GLN A 436 5.84 20.93 -11.08
C GLN A 436 5.30 20.85 -9.65
N GLN A 437 5.20 19.65 -9.08
CA GLN A 437 4.50 19.45 -7.81
C GLN A 437 5.44 19.47 -6.60
N VAL A 438 6.62 18.89 -6.73
CA VAL A 438 7.54 18.69 -5.59
C VAL A 438 8.95 19.20 -5.86
N GLY A 439 9.27 19.73 -7.02
CA GLY A 439 10.55 20.30 -7.38
C GLY A 439 10.86 21.62 -6.69
N GLY A 440 12.15 21.95 -6.50
CA GLY A 440 12.63 23.24 -5.94
C GLY A 440 12.85 23.23 -4.44
#